data_e2d845521e20a11af24fe643170f287c
#
_entry.id   e2d845521e20a11af24fe643170f287c
#
_cell.length_a   1.000
_cell.length_b   1.000
_cell.length_c   1.000
_cell.angle_alpha   90.00
_cell.angle_beta   90.00
_cell.angle_gamma   90.00
#
_symmetry.space_group_name_H-M   'P 1'
#
loop_
_entity.id
_entity.type
_entity.pdbx_description
1 polymer ?
#
loop_
_entity_poly.entity_id
_entity_poly.type
_entity_poly.pdbx_seq_one_letter_code
_entity_poly.pdbx_strand_id
1 'polypeptide(L)'
;MFDIQEELKKLPGKPGVYIMHDEKDEIIYVGKAISLKNRVRQYFQSSRNKGVKIEQMVTHITRFEYIVTDSELEALVLECNLIKEHRPKYNTMLMDDKTYPFIKVTVDEPFPRVMMVRRMAKDKAKYFGPYTSAGAVKDTIELIRKLYQIRSCNRRLPRDIGKERPCLNYHIHQCKAPCQGYIS
;
A
#
# COMPACT_ATOMS: atom_id res chain seq x y z
N MET A 1 11.80 -31.86 -13.02
CA MET A 1 12.51 -31.02 -12.04
C MET A 1 12.47 -29.59 -12.56
N PHE A 2 12.06 -28.60 -11.77
CA PHE A 2 11.98 -27.20 -12.20
C PHE A 2 13.39 -26.63 -12.33
N ASP A 3 13.79 -26.22 -13.53
CA ASP A 3 15.10 -25.60 -13.76
C ASP A 3 14.93 -24.07 -13.73
N ILE A 4 15.35 -23.46 -12.63
CA ILE A 4 15.27 -22.02 -12.42
C ILE A 4 15.99 -21.26 -13.56
N GLN A 5 17.14 -21.72 -14.04
CA GLN A 5 17.91 -21.00 -15.05
C GLN A 5 17.22 -21.02 -16.43
N GLU A 6 16.59 -22.12 -16.79
CA GLU A 6 15.80 -22.23 -18.02
C GLU A 6 14.53 -21.36 -17.93
N GLU A 7 13.82 -21.38 -16.80
CA GLU A 7 12.62 -20.57 -16.61
C GLU A 7 12.92 -19.06 -16.56
N LEU A 8 14.05 -18.65 -16.04
CA LEU A 8 14.51 -17.26 -16.07
C LEU A 8 14.68 -16.71 -17.51
N LYS A 9 15.02 -17.59 -18.48
CA LYS A 9 15.14 -17.18 -19.90
C LYS A 9 13.80 -16.85 -20.53
N LYS A 10 12.73 -17.55 -20.11
CA LYS A 10 11.36 -17.41 -20.63
C LYS A 10 10.60 -16.19 -20.13
N LEU A 11 11.11 -15.52 -19.06
CA LEU A 11 10.45 -14.39 -18.45
C LEU A 11 10.27 -13.21 -19.42
N PRO A 12 9.03 -12.69 -19.56
CA PRO A 12 8.75 -11.53 -20.40
C PRO A 12 9.26 -10.22 -19.77
N GLY A 13 9.56 -9.23 -20.59
CA GLY A 13 9.88 -7.87 -20.18
C GLY A 13 8.66 -7.02 -19.83
N LYS A 14 7.53 -7.64 -19.49
CA LYS A 14 6.25 -6.99 -19.19
C LYS A 14 6.01 -6.82 -17.70
N PRO A 15 5.08 -5.91 -17.31
CA PRO A 15 4.62 -5.81 -15.93
C PRO A 15 3.95 -7.10 -15.46
N GLY A 16 3.99 -7.32 -14.14
CA GLY A 16 3.31 -8.48 -13.58
C GLY A 16 3.70 -8.78 -12.13
N VAL A 17 3.19 -9.88 -11.65
CA VAL A 17 3.46 -10.41 -10.30
C VAL A 17 4.20 -11.73 -10.43
N TYR A 18 5.18 -11.95 -9.55
CA TYR A 18 5.91 -13.20 -9.42
C TYR A 18 5.70 -13.79 -8.03
N ILE A 19 5.62 -15.10 -7.96
CA ILE A 19 5.28 -15.90 -6.79
C ILE A 19 6.41 -16.91 -6.59
N MET A 20 7.05 -16.90 -5.42
CA MET A 20 8.16 -17.78 -5.09
C MET A 20 7.68 -18.89 -4.18
N HIS A 21 8.09 -20.11 -4.46
CA HIS A 21 7.74 -21.32 -3.71
C HIS A 21 8.97 -21.98 -3.10
N ASP A 22 8.77 -22.64 -1.99
CA ASP A 22 9.79 -23.47 -1.33
C ASP A 22 9.71 -24.95 -1.78
N GLU A 23 10.50 -25.80 -1.11
CA GLU A 23 10.56 -27.26 -1.39
C GLU A 23 9.24 -28.02 -1.11
N LYS A 24 8.35 -27.43 -0.28
CA LYS A 24 7.03 -27.98 0.06
C LYS A 24 5.93 -27.42 -0.83
N ASP A 25 6.31 -26.64 -1.85
CA ASP A 25 5.40 -25.91 -2.72
C ASP A 25 4.57 -24.81 -2.01
N GLU A 26 5.01 -24.40 -0.82
CA GLU A 26 4.38 -23.29 -0.11
C GLU A 26 4.82 -21.94 -0.71
N ILE A 27 3.86 -21.02 -0.84
CA ILE A 27 4.15 -19.65 -1.30
C ILE A 27 4.87 -18.91 -0.20
N ILE A 28 6.16 -18.63 -0.41
CA ILE A 28 7.02 -17.96 0.56
C ILE A 28 7.18 -16.46 0.30
N TYR A 29 6.97 -16.01 -0.94
CA TYR A 29 7.07 -14.61 -1.31
C TYR A 29 6.25 -14.29 -2.57
N VAL A 30 5.61 -13.13 -2.57
CA VAL A 30 4.93 -12.55 -3.73
C VAL A 30 5.49 -11.15 -3.97
N GLY A 31 5.75 -10.79 -5.22
CA GLY A 31 6.25 -9.45 -5.55
C GLY A 31 5.81 -8.97 -6.92
N LYS A 32 5.63 -7.66 -7.07
CA LYS A 32 5.37 -7.04 -8.38
C LYS A 32 6.63 -6.61 -9.11
N ALA A 33 6.53 -6.47 -10.41
CA ALA A 33 7.57 -5.96 -11.27
C ALA A 33 7.00 -5.10 -12.40
N ILE A 34 7.73 -4.05 -12.80
CA ILE A 34 7.49 -3.34 -14.08
C ILE A 34 8.02 -4.20 -15.25
N SER A 35 9.07 -4.96 -15.00
CA SER A 35 9.64 -5.94 -15.92
C SER A 35 9.96 -7.21 -15.14
N LEU A 36 9.15 -8.25 -15.32
CA LEU A 36 9.32 -9.56 -14.69
C LEU A 36 10.72 -10.11 -14.93
N LYS A 37 11.18 -10.06 -16.19
CA LYS A 37 12.52 -10.51 -16.60
C LYS A 37 13.63 -9.87 -15.78
N ASN A 38 13.63 -8.55 -15.64
CA ASN A 38 14.69 -7.84 -14.94
C ASN A 38 14.61 -8.09 -13.43
N ARG A 39 13.41 -8.03 -12.86
CA ARG A 39 13.20 -8.12 -11.42
C ARG A 39 13.48 -9.50 -10.87
N VAL A 40 12.95 -10.55 -11.50
CA VAL A 40 13.13 -11.93 -11.00
C VAL A 40 14.59 -12.38 -11.14
N ARG A 41 15.25 -12.03 -12.25
CA ARG A 41 16.68 -12.36 -12.44
C ARG A 41 17.58 -11.78 -11.36
N GLN A 42 17.27 -10.58 -10.83
CA GLN A 42 18.07 -9.94 -9.78
C GLN A 42 18.18 -10.79 -8.50
N TYR A 43 17.19 -11.63 -8.20
CA TYR A 43 17.25 -12.54 -7.04
C TYR A 43 18.30 -13.65 -7.21
N PHE A 44 18.53 -14.09 -8.44
CA PHE A 44 19.43 -15.22 -8.74
C PHE A 44 20.81 -14.80 -9.25
N GLN A 45 21.05 -13.50 -9.44
CA GLN A 45 22.36 -12.97 -9.78
C GLN A 45 23.22 -12.80 -8.52
N SER A 46 24.55 -13.01 -8.66
CA SER A 46 25.54 -12.79 -7.61
C SER A 46 25.81 -11.29 -7.40
N SER A 47 24.77 -10.49 -7.12
CA SER A 47 24.95 -9.07 -6.85
C SER A 47 25.25 -8.83 -5.38
N ARG A 48 26.23 -7.96 -5.12
CA ARG A 48 26.63 -7.54 -3.78
C ARG A 48 25.46 -6.80 -3.10
N ASN A 49 25.19 -7.10 -1.82
CA ASN A 49 24.26 -6.38 -0.93
C ASN A 49 22.76 -6.58 -1.18
N LYS A 50 22.28 -7.81 -1.29
CA LYS A 50 20.83 -8.08 -1.26
C LYS A 50 20.19 -7.93 0.13
N GLY A 51 21.01 -7.87 1.16
CA GLY A 51 20.57 -7.95 2.55
C GLY A 51 20.30 -9.38 3.02
N VAL A 52 20.66 -9.68 4.26
CA VAL A 52 20.65 -11.04 4.85
C VAL A 52 19.28 -11.73 4.69
N LYS A 53 18.18 -10.99 4.85
CA LYS A 53 16.81 -11.55 4.73
C LYS A 53 16.47 -12.01 3.31
N ILE A 54 16.90 -11.25 2.29
CA ILE A 54 16.67 -11.61 0.87
C ILE A 54 17.55 -12.80 0.50
N GLU A 55 18.80 -12.82 0.93
CA GLU A 55 19.70 -13.95 0.69
C GLU A 55 19.14 -15.23 1.31
N GLN A 56 18.66 -15.15 2.55
CA GLN A 56 18.01 -16.28 3.22
C GLN A 56 16.73 -16.72 2.48
N MET A 57 15.92 -15.79 1.96
CA MET A 57 14.76 -16.15 1.16
C MET A 57 15.16 -16.90 -0.11
N VAL A 58 16.17 -16.39 -0.82
CA VAL A 58 16.64 -16.99 -2.10
C VAL A 58 17.10 -18.44 -1.93
N THR A 59 17.72 -18.78 -0.79
CA THR A 59 18.14 -20.17 -0.51
C THR A 59 16.98 -21.15 -0.35
N HIS A 60 15.77 -20.66 -0.07
CA HIS A 60 14.57 -21.49 0.08
C HIS A 60 13.73 -21.58 -1.20
N ILE A 61 14.06 -20.80 -2.25
CA ILE A 61 13.30 -20.82 -3.50
C ILE A 61 13.66 -22.05 -4.31
N THR A 62 12.68 -22.91 -4.56
CA THR A 62 12.84 -24.09 -5.43
C THR A 62 12.17 -23.90 -6.78
N ARG A 63 11.11 -23.09 -6.85
CA ARG A 63 10.44 -22.71 -8.10
C ARG A 63 9.81 -21.34 -7.97
N PHE A 64 9.43 -20.77 -9.12
CA PHE A 64 8.63 -19.56 -9.17
C PHE A 64 7.58 -19.64 -10.28
N GLU A 65 6.51 -18.88 -10.09
CA GLU A 65 5.47 -18.62 -11.08
C GLU A 65 5.38 -17.12 -11.35
N TYR A 66 4.72 -16.74 -12.45
CA TYR A 66 4.46 -15.33 -12.72
C TYR A 66 3.13 -15.15 -13.46
N ILE A 67 2.52 -13.99 -13.24
CA ILE A 67 1.30 -13.54 -13.89
C ILE A 67 1.62 -12.22 -14.58
N VAL A 68 1.43 -12.15 -15.89
CA VAL A 68 1.61 -10.92 -16.66
C VAL A 68 0.37 -10.05 -16.49
N THR A 69 0.56 -8.75 -16.33
CA THR A 69 -0.52 -7.77 -16.24
C THR A 69 -0.37 -6.72 -17.33
N ASP A 70 -1.45 -6.01 -17.64
CA ASP A 70 -1.43 -4.96 -18.66
C ASP A 70 -0.80 -3.66 -18.16
N SER A 71 -0.76 -3.47 -16.84
CA SER A 71 -0.20 -2.26 -16.20
C SER A 71 0.49 -2.55 -14.88
N GLU A 72 1.36 -1.62 -14.45
CA GLU A 72 1.97 -1.66 -13.11
C GLU A 72 0.92 -1.52 -12.00
N LEU A 73 -0.16 -0.77 -12.26
CA LEU A 73 -1.25 -0.61 -11.29
C LEU A 73 -1.98 -1.93 -11.05
N GLU A 74 -2.25 -2.67 -12.12
CA GLU A 74 -2.86 -3.99 -12.03
C GLU A 74 -1.95 -4.98 -11.29
N ALA A 75 -0.65 -4.98 -11.61
CA ALA A 75 0.34 -5.78 -10.87
C ALA A 75 0.34 -5.45 -9.37
N LEU A 76 0.21 -4.17 -9.00
CA LEU A 76 0.14 -3.74 -7.61
C LEU A 76 -1.11 -4.28 -6.89
N VAL A 77 -2.26 -4.17 -7.53
CA VAL A 77 -3.53 -4.67 -6.95
C VAL A 77 -3.48 -6.17 -6.78
N LEU A 78 -2.98 -6.89 -7.79
CA LEU A 78 -2.83 -8.34 -7.76
C LEU A 78 -1.85 -8.79 -6.67
N GLU A 79 -0.67 -8.15 -6.56
CA GLU A 79 0.30 -8.41 -5.49
C GLU A 79 -0.34 -8.26 -4.11
N CYS A 80 -1.06 -7.16 -3.87
CA CYS A 80 -1.73 -6.91 -2.60
C CYS A 80 -2.78 -7.98 -2.26
N ASN A 81 -3.54 -8.45 -3.24
CA ASN A 81 -4.56 -9.49 -3.05
C ASN A 81 -3.90 -10.84 -2.72
N LEU A 82 -2.89 -11.26 -3.49
CA LEU A 82 -2.15 -12.49 -3.25
C LEU A 82 -1.44 -12.50 -1.89
N ILE A 83 -0.85 -11.38 -1.47
CA ILE A 83 -0.25 -11.27 -0.14
C ILE A 83 -1.30 -11.40 0.97
N LYS A 84 -2.50 -10.83 0.81
CA LYS A 84 -3.59 -10.96 1.79
C LYS A 84 -4.11 -12.38 1.89
N GLU A 85 -4.25 -13.05 0.75
CA GLU A 85 -4.77 -14.42 0.62
C GLU A 85 -3.81 -15.43 1.21
N HIS A 86 -2.55 -15.42 0.75
CA HIS A 86 -1.55 -16.43 1.07
C HIS A 86 -0.69 -16.10 2.30
N ARG A 87 -0.61 -14.82 2.70
CA ARG A 87 0.21 -14.34 3.83
C ARG A 87 1.64 -14.88 3.83
N PRO A 88 2.40 -14.75 2.74
CA PRO A 88 3.68 -15.40 2.59
C PRO A 88 4.66 -14.96 3.68
N LYS A 89 5.45 -15.91 4.19
CA LYS A 89 6.38 -15.69 5.30
C LYS A 89 7.33 -14.51 5.06
N TYR A 90 7.93 -14.44 3.89
CA TYR A 90 8.92 -13.39 3.59
C TYR A 90 8.29 -12.05 3.24
N ASN A 91 7.03 -11.98 2.78
CA ASN A 91 6.35 -10.70 2.66
C ASN A 91 6.14 -10.05 4.03
N THR A 92 5.75 -10.82 5.05
CA THR A 92 5.60 -10.28 6.41
C THR A 92 6.94 -9.89 7.03
N MET A 93 8.02 -10.61 6.73
CA MET A 93 9.37 -10.32 7.22
C MET A 93 10.07 -9.19 6.45
N LEU A 94 9.74 -9.00 5.15
CA LEU A 94 10.26 -7.96 4.26
C LEU A 94 9.29 -6.77 4.12
N MET A 95 8.19 -6.74 4.88
CA MET A 95 7.31 -5.57 5.02
C MET A 95 8.06 -4.45 5.74
N ASP A 96 9.21 -4.11 5.16
CA ASP A 96 10.00 -2.97 5.52
C ASP A 96 9.56 -1.77 4.67
N ASP A 97 9.09 -0.74 5.36
CA ASP A 97 8.99 0.68 5.03
C ASP A 97 8.31 1.18 3.74
N LYS A 98 8.00 0.37 2.75
CA LYS A 98 7.28 0.85 1.55
C LYS A 98 5.82 0.42 1.55
N THR A 99 5.11 0.68 2.65
CA THR A 99 3.66 0.53 2.67
C THR A 99 3.04 1.59 1.77
N TYR A 100 2.36 1.13 0.72
CA TYR A 100 1.61 2.00 -0.17
C TYR A 100 0.55 2.80 0.60
N PRO A 101 0.36 4.07 0.28
CA PRO A 101 -0.62 4.89 0.95
C PRO A 101 -2.05 4.51 0.57
N PHE A 102 -2.93 4.64 1.56
CA PHE A 102 -4.38 4.55 1.42
C PHE A 102 -5.00 5.89 1.79
N ILE A 103 -6.15 6.19 1.20
CA ILE A 103 -7.04 7.26 1.66
C ILE A 103 -8.01 6.63 2.66
N LYS A 104 -7.99 7.11 3.90
CA LYS A 104 -8.94 6.73 4.95
C LYS A 104 -10.00 7.81 5.10
N VAL A 105 -11.27 7.40 5.12
CA VAL A 105 -12.41 8.26 5.46
C VAL A 105 -13.04 7.73 6.74
N THR A 106 -13.04 8.54 7.80
CA THR A 106 -13.56 8.16 9.14
C THR A 106 -15.06 8.33 9.20
N VAL A 107 -15.80 7.46 8.50
CA VAL A 107 -17.29 7.53 8.42
C VAL A 107 -17.98 7.20 9.74
N ASP A 108 -17.25 6.67 10.70
CA ASP A 108 -17.69 6.38 12.07
C ASP A 108 -17.64 7.60 13.00
N GLU A 109 -16.99 8.69 12.58
CA GLU A 109 -16.98 9.95 13.31
C GLU A 109 -18.19 10.81 12.92
N PRO A 110 -18.85 11.53 13.86
CA PRO A 110 -19.94 12.45 13.54
C PRO A 110 -19.57 13.51 12.49
N PHE A 111 -18.30 13.91 12.49
CA PHE A 111 -17.72 14.80 11.48
C PHE A 111 -16.52 14.08 10.83
N PRO A 112 -16.74 13.39 9.72
CA PRO A 112 -15.71 12.59 9.06
C PRO A 112 -14.46 13.38 8.66
N ARG A 113 -13.33 12.68 8.64
CA ARG A 113 -12.05 13.21 8.13
C ARG A 113 -11.57 12.39 6.96
N VAL A 114 -10.83 13.03 6.08
CA VAL A 114 -10.10 12.36 4.99
C VAL A 114 -8.61 12.49 5.26
N MET A 115 -7.91 11.36 5.35
CA MET A 115 -6.49 11.34 5.68
C MET A 115 -5.74 10.23 4.93
N MET A 116 -4.44 10.46 4.72
CA MET A 116 -3.56 9.43 4.22
C MET A 116 -3.08 8.54 5.38
N VAL A 117 -3.15 7.23 5.18
CA VAL A 117 -2.61 6.23 6.11
C VAL A 117 -1.79 5.20 5.34
N ARG A 118 -0.85 4.55 6.00
CA ARG A 118 -0.03 3.49 5.39
C ARG A 118 -0.45 2.09 5.83
N ARG A 119 -1.30 1.98 6.85
CA ARG A 119 -1.82 0.71 7.36
C ARG A 119 -3.32 0.81 7.54
N MET A 120 -4.04 -0.22 7.18
CA MET A 120 -5.46 -0.34 7.48
C MET A 120 -5.63 -0.83 8.91
N ALA A 121 -6.48 -0.17 9.69
CA ALA A 121 -6.89 -0.63 11.01
C ALA A 121 -8.17 -1.49 10.90
N LYS A 122 -8.44 -2.32 11.91
CA LYS A 122 -9.74 -3.01 12.05
C LYS A 122 -10.74 -2.06 12.71
N ASP A 123 -11.16 -1.04 11.97
CA ASP A 123 -12.16 -0.06 12.40
C ASP A 123 -13.31 0.03 11.38
N LYS A 124 -14.29 0.89 11.64
CA LYS A 124 -15.45 1.09 10.76
C LYS A 124 -15.19 2.12 9.65
N ALA A 125 -13.97 2.66 9.54
CA ALA A 125 -13.61 3.62 8.51
C ALA A 125 -13.57 2.98 7.12
N LYS A 126 -13.77 3.78 6.09
CA LYS A 126 -13.59 3.34 4.70
C LYS A 126 -12.16 3.61 4.24
N TYR A 127 -11.59 2.63 3.53
CA TYR A 127 -10.23 2.69 2.99
C TYR A 127 -10.27 2.53 1.48
N PHE A 128 -9.56 3.42 0.78
CA PHE A 128 -9.42 3.42 -0.67
C PHE A 128 -7.93 3.29 -1.02
N GLY A 129 -7.62 2.49 -2.02
CA GLY A 129 -6.25 2.18 -2.43
C GLY A 129 -5.96 0.67 -2.39
N PRO A 130 -4.71 0.24 -2.47
CA PRO A 130 -3.46 1.01 -2.35
C PRO A 130 -3.15 1.91 -3.55
N TYR A 131 -2.45 3.03 -3.32
CA TYR A 131 -2.00 3.94 -4.37
C TYR A 131 -0.48 3.89 -4.53
N THR A 132 0.02 4.09 -5.75
CA THR A 132 1.46 4.05 -6.05
C THR A 132 2.19 5.32 -5.65
N SER A 133 1.52 6.46 -5.69
CA SER A 133 2.10 7.79 -5.41
C SER A 133 1.53 8.42 -4.15
N ALA A 134 2.38 8.60 -3.14
CA ALA A 134 2.02 9.33 -1.92
C ALA A 134 1.79 10.83 -2.17
N GLY A 135 2.46 11.41 -3.18
CA GLY A 135 2.25 12.79 -3.62
C GLY A 135 0.83 12.96 -4.15
N ALA A 136 0.46 12.17 -5.15
CA ALA A 136 -0.89 12.21 -5.74
C ALA A 136 -2.00 12.01 -4.69
N VAL A 137 -1.79 11.12 -3.71
CA VAL A 137 -2.74 10.92 -2.60
C VAL A 137 -2.87 12.17 -1.74
N LYS A 138 -1.76 12.85 -1.40
CA LYS A 138 -1.80 14.10 -0.61
C LYS A 138 -2.53 15.19 -1.37
N ASP A 139 -2.21 15.38 -2.65
CA ASP A 139 -2.82 16.42 -3.50
C ASP A 139 -4.34 16.16 -3.64
N THR A 140 -4.74 14.90 -3.83
CA THR A 140 -6.15 14.50 -3.88
C THR A 140 -6.87 14.80 -2.57
N ILE A 141 -6.27 14.47 -1.42
CA ILE A 141 -6.85 14.76 -0.10
C ILE A 141 -6.98 16.27 0.12
N GLU A 142 -5.98 17.04 -0.29
CA GLU A 142 -6.02 18.49 -0.18
C GLU A 142 -7.13 19.08 -1.04
N LEU A 143 -7.28 18.62 -2.27
CA LEU A 143 -8.37 19.01 -3.16
C LEU A 143 -9.75 18.70 -2.55
N ILE A 144 -9.95 17.48 -2.04
CA ILE A 144 -11.20 17.07 -1.37
C ILE A 144 -11.48 17.99 -0.18
N ARG A 145 -10.47 18.29 0.66
CA ARG A 145 -10.62 19.19 1.81
C ARG A 145 -11.02 20.61 1.40
N LYS A 146 -10.42 21.14 0.35
CA LYS A 146 -10.76 22.47 -0.19
C LYS A 146 -12.18 22.50 -0.75
N LEU A 147 -12.56 21.52 -1.56
CA LEU A 147 -13.89 21.47 -2.20
C LEU A 147 -15.03 21.29 -1.18
N TYR A 148 -14.87 20.38 -0.25
CA TYR A 148 -15.92 20.02 0.71
C TYR A 148 -15.77 20.69 2.07
N GLN A 149 -14.69 21.45 2.30
CA GLN A 149 -14.35 22.11 3.57
C GLN A 149 -14.34 21.15 4.76
N ILE A 150 -13.81 19.95 4.55
CA ILE A 150 -13.75 18.88 5.54
C ILE A 150 -12.65 19.15 6.55
N ARG A 151 -12.96 18.97 7.85
CA ARG A 151 -11.98 19.15 8.93
C ARG A 151 -10.76 18.22 8.76
N SER A 152 -9.59 18.72 9.14
CA SER A 152 -8.32 17.96 9.19
C SER A 152 -7.80 17.73 10.60
N CYS A 153 -8.38 18.40 11.61
CA CYS A 153 -7.90 18.39 12.98
C CYS A 153 -8.25 17.09 13.73
N ASN A 154 -7.52 16.84 14.84
CA ASN A 154 -7.72 15.65 15.71
C ASN A 154 -8.66 15.90 16.89
N ARG A 155 -9.42 17.02 16.91
CA ARG A 155 -10.38 17.31 17.99
C ARG A 155 -11.43 16.21 18.07
N ARG A 156 -11.79 15.82 19.29
CA ARG A 156 -12.82 14.80 19.54
C ARG A 156 -14.18 15.48 19.57
N LEU A 157 -14.89 15.41 18.46
CA LEU A 157 -16.23 15.96 18.35
C LEU A 157 -17.27 14.89 18.63
N PRO A 158 -18.37 15.22 19.34
CA PRO A 158 -18.81 16.56 19.77
C PRO A 158 -18.17 17.09 21.08
N ARG A 159 -17.40 16.29 21.80
CA ARG A 159 -16.87 16.61 23.14
C ARG A 159 -16.10 17.96 23.23
N ASP A 160 -15.40 18.31 22.15
CA ASP A 160 -14.52 19.48 22.12
C ASP A 160 -15.16 20.70 21.42
N ILE A 161 -16.50 20.70 21.22
CA ILE A 161 -17.23 21.84 20.66
C ILE A 161 -17.14 23.02 21.63
N GLY A 162 -16.81 24.20 21.10
CA GLY A 162 -16.77 25.47 21.83
C GLY A 162 -15.62 25.64 22.83
N LYS A 163 -14.71 24.66 22.97
CA LYS A 163 -13.59 24.77 23.93
C LYS A 163 -12.47 25.71 23.50
N GLU A 164 -12.29 25.88 22.21
CA GLU A 164 -11.21 26.69 21.66
C GLU A 164 -11.71 27.47 20.46
N ARG A 165 -11.09 28.62 20.16
CA ARG A 165 -11.38 29.41 18.95
C ARG A 165 -11.20 28.60 17.67
N PRO A 166 -11.85 29.00 16.55
CA PRO A 166 -11.64 28.40 15.23
C PRO A 166 -10.18 28.49 14.80
N CYS A 167 -9.70 27.44 14.12
CA CYS A 167 -8.32 27.42 13.61
C CYS A 167 -8.23 28.14 12.26
N LEU A 168 -6.99 28.32 11.76
CA LEU A 168 -6.71 28.98 10.49
C LEU A 168 -7.52 28.39 9.32
N ASN A 169 -7.72 27.07 9.27
CA ASN A 169 -8.46 26.42 8.20
C ASN A 169 -9.90 26.91 8.06
N TYR A 170 -10.53 27.38 9.13
CA TYR A 170 -11.82 28.06 9.07
C TYR A 170 -11.71 29.42 8.38
N HIS A 171 -10.74 30.22 8.78
CA HIS A 171 -10.55 31.57 8.25
C HIS A 171 -10.14 31.60 6.76
N ILE A 172 -9.46 30.56 6.29
CA ILE A 172 -9.10 30.40 4.87
C ILE A 172 -10.09 29.51 4.10
N HIS A 173 -11.29 29.31 4.63
CA HIS A 173 -12.39 28.54 4.00
C HIS A 173 -12.06 27.10 3.62
N GLN A 174 -11.16 26.44 4.36
CA GLN A 174 -10.83 25.03 4.18
C GLN A 174 -11.50 24.09 5.20
N CYS A 175 -12.31 24.64 6.11
CA CYS A 175 -13.05 23.89 7.12
C CYS A 175 -14.30 24.67 7.57
N LYS A 176 -15.44 23.97 7.68
CA LYS A 176 -16.70 24.57 8.18
C LYS A 176 -16.77 24.74 9.69
N ALA A 177 -15.66 24.53 10.41
CA ALA A 177 -15.54 24.63 11.87
C ALA A 177 -16.62 23.88 12.68
N PRO A 178 -16.79 22.56 12.49
CA PRO A 178 -17.71 21.79 13.34
C PRO A 178 -17.35 21.84 14.82
N CYS A 179 -16.09 22.18 15.13
CA CYS A 179 -15.62 22.40 16.50
C CYS A 179 -16.19 23.67 17.18
N GLN A 180 -16.91 24.52 16.44
CA GLN A 180 -17.64 25.67 16.96
C GLN A 180 -19.16 25.45 16.99
N GLY A 181 -19.62 24.29 16.49
CA GLY A 181 -21.06 24.04 16.35
C GLY A 181 -21.70 24.81 15.20
N TYR A 182 -20.94 25.34 14.24
CA TYR A 182 -21.48 26.13 13.11
C TYR A 182 -22.17 25.22 12.08
N ILE A 183 -21.97 23.93 12.14
CA ILE A 183 -22.65 22.92 11.33
C ILE A 183 -23.04 21.73 12.19
N SER A 184 -24.15 21.08 11.84
CA SER A 184 -24.68 19.85 12.44
C SER A 184 -24.48 18.66 11.52
#